data_c6b19a762f3f5d77dc9ae4a4c88b1066
#
_entry.id   c6b19a762f3f5d77dc9ae4a4c88b1066
#
_cell.length_a   1.000
_cell.length_b   1.000
_cell.length_c   1.000
_cell.angle_alpha   90.00
_cell.angle_beta   90.00
_cell.angle_gamma   90.00
#
_symmetry.space_group_name_H-M   'P 1'
#
loop_
_entity.id
_entity.type
_entity.pdbx_description
1 polymer ?
#
loop_
_entity_poly.entity_id
_entity_poly.type
_entity_poly.pdbx_seq_one_letter_code
_entity_poly.pdbx_strand_id
1 'polypeptide(L)'
;IEEAIAIKQFKPPYNILFRDDKQYLYVAFTAGPFPHLFFTHQKLRSLNYKLKTINYKLNADYIGPFTDGGAVKLALKSLRRVFPFCTCKETHTRPCLRSEIGRCLGVCCLTWVSDTQVEKFFPDAKERKKQYLKNIRAIKNILRGRKKSVIEELERDMKRFSREHKFEEAAAARDQLRALDNIFRHRRIIMRELDPERTKA
;
A
#
# COMPACT_ATOMS: atom_id res chain seq x y z
N ILE A 1 -20.54 -1.89 12.12
CA ILE A 1 -20.08 -0.85 11.15
C ILE A 1 -21.27 -0.18 10.47
N GLU A 2 -22.26 -0.92 9.99
CA GLU A 2 -23.48 -0.38 9.35
C GLU A 2 -24.32 0.42 10.35
N GLU A 3 -24.50 -0.09 11.56
CA GLU A 3 -25.18 0.60 12.66
C GLU A 3 -24.52 1.96 12.98
N ALA A 4 -23.20 2.00 13.11
CA ALA A 4 -22.48 3.25 13.37
C ALA A 4 -22.62 4.27 12.22
N ILE A 5 -22.71 3.80 10.98
CA ILE A 5 -22.96 4.64 9.80
C ILE A 5 -24.38 5.20 9.84
N ALA A 6 -25.37 4.36 10.16
CA ALA A 6 -26.77 4.78 10.27
C ALA A 6 -26.97 5.81 11.40
N ILE A 7 -26.35 5.59 12.57
CA ILE A 7 -26.40 6.53 13.70
C ILE A 7 -25.77 7.88 13.34
N LYS A 8 -24.67 7.90 12.60
CA LYS A 8 -24.07 9.15 12.10
C LYS A 8 -24.94 9.86 11.08
N GLN A 9 -25.67 9.13 10.25
CA GLN A 9 -26.56 9.69 9.23
C GLN A 9 -27.83 10.27 9.84
N PHE A 10 -28.46 9.53 10.75
CA PHE A 10 -29.77 9.88 11.33
C PHE A 10 -29.67 10.66 12.66
N LYS A 11 -28.49 10.68 13.31
CA LYS A 11 -28.19 11.38 14.57
C LYS A 11 -29.29 11.24 15.65
N PRO A 12 -29.70 10.00 15.98
CA PRO A 12 -30.80 9.79 16.92
C PRO A 12 -30.48 10.41 18.28
N PRO A 13 -31.45 11.06 18.97
CA PRO A 13 -31.20 11.88 20.17
C PRO A 13 -30.67 11.07 21.35
N TYR A 14 -31.00 9.80 21.48
CA TYR A 14 -30.66 8.96 22.63
C TYR A 14 -29.39 8.11 22.47
N ASN A 15 -28.75 8.08 21.29
CA ASN A 15 -27.57 7.25 21.02
C ASN A 15 -26.26 8.06 21.19
N ILE A 16 -25.99 8.48 22.43
CA ILE A 16 -24.82 9.33 22.74
C ILE A 16 -23.51 8.60 22.53
N LEU A 17 -23.44 7.29 22.89
CA LEU A 17 -22.22 6.47 22.82
C LEU A 17 -21.71 6.23 21.36
N PHE A 18 -22.57 6.22 20.36
CA PHE A 18 -22.21 5.99 18.97
C PHE A 18 -22.15 7.28 18.13
N ARG A 19 -22.35 8.45 18.74
CA ARG A 19 -22.07 9.75 18.13
C ARG A 19 -20.57 10.04 18.01
N ASP A 20 -19.75 9.13 18.56
CA ASP A 20 -18.31 9.26 18.50
C ASP A 20 -17.86 9.38 17.02
N ASP A 21 -17.11 10.45 16.72
CA ASP A 21 -16.59 10.77 15.40
C ASP A 21 -15.44 9.84 14.96
N LYS A 22 -15.46 8.57 15.38
CA LYS A 22 -14.48 7.56 14.92
C LYS A 22 -14.55 7.44 13.42
N GLN A 23 -13.70 8.19 12.76
CA GLN A 23 -13.51 8.11 11.34
C GLN A 23 -12.62 6.89 11.05
N TYR A 24 -13.23 5.84 10.51
CA TYR A 24 -12.48 4.66 10.08
C TYR A 24 -11.43 5.02 9.02
N LEU A 25 -10.24 4.46 9.16
CA LEU A 25 -9.17 4.67 8.21
C LEU A 25 -9.31 3.75 7.00
N TYR A 26 -9.11 4.31 5.83
CA TYR A 26 -8.96 3.55 4.58
C TYR A 26 -7.55 3.76 4.04
N VAL A 27 -6.97 2.69 3.51
CA VAL A 27 -5.75 2.74 2.70
C VAL A 27 -6.18 2.76 1.25
N ALA A 28 -5.77 3.77 0.52
CA ALA A 28 -6.15 3.97 -0.86
C ALA A 28 -4.93 3.95 -1.78
N PHE A 29 -5.12 3.39 -2.97
CA PHE A 29 -4.13 3.35 -4.03
C PHE A 29 -4.68 4.11 -5.23
N THR A 30 -3.97 5.13 -5.70
CA THR A 30 -4.40 5.86 -6.90
C THR A 30 -4.47 4.95 -8.11
N ALA A 31 -5.37 5.27 -9.05
CA ALA A 31 -5.36 4.64 -10.37
C ALA A 31 -4.16 5.18 -11.20
N GLY A 32 -3.75 4.41 -12.20
CA GLY A 32 -2.71 4.81 -13.12
C GLY A 32 -1.50 3.85 -13.15
N PRO A 33 -0.51 4.15 -13.98
CA PRO A 33 0.65 3.28 -14.21
C PRO A 33 1.57 3.18 -12.98
N PHE A 34 1.51 4.15 -12.07
CA PHE A 34 2.28 4.20 -10.83
C PHE A 34 1.36 4.52 -9.63
N PRO A 35 0.63 3.52 -9.09
CA PRO A 35 -0.26 3.74 -7.97
C PRO A 35 0.47 4.28 -6.73
N HIS A 36 0.03 5.41 -6.19
CA HIS A 36 0.53 5.96 -4.94
C HIS A 36 -0.37 5.50 -3.79
N LEU A 37 0.23 5.19 -2.64
CA LEU A 37 -0.49 4.87 -1.42
C LEU A 37 -0.74 6.15 -0.61
N PHE A 38 -2.00 6.34 -0.19
CA PHE A 38 -2.39 7.40 0.73
C PHE A 38 -3.46 6.92 1.73
N PHE A 39 -3.66 7.69 2.79
CA PHE A 39 -4.64 7.43 3.82
C PHE A 39 -5.82 8.38 3.69
N THR A 40 -7.02 7.87 3.92
CA THR A 40 -8.24 8.70 3.94
C THR A 40 -9.25 8.13 4.94
N HIS A 41 -10.08 9.00 5.48
CA HIS A 41 -11.21 8.64 6.34
C HIS A 41 -12.53 8.53 5.57
N GLN A 42 -12.56 8.98 4.32
CA GLN A 42 -13.74 8.95 3.48
C GLN A 42 -13.43 8.26 2.15
N LYS A 43 -14.31 7.35 1.72
CA LYS A 43 -14.31 6.87 0.34
C LYS A 43 -14.90 7.97 -0.53
N LEU A 44 -14.11 8.56 -1.41
CA LEU A 44 -14.62 9.48 -2.42
C LEU A 44 -15.38 8.67 -3.47
N ARG A 45 -16.65 8.43 -3.25
CA ARG A 45 -17.58 8.02 -4.31
C ARG A 45 -17.87 9.26 -5.15
N SER A 46 -17.83 9.13 -6.46
CA SER A 46 -18.27 10.09 -7.49
C SER A 46 -19.12 11.25 -6.93
N LEU A 47 -18.46 12.26 -6.41
CA LEU A 47 -19.09 13.55 -6.12
C LEU A 47 -18.73 14.46 -7.31
N ASN A 48 -19.74 15.09 -7.89
CA ASN A 48 -19.65 16.04 -9.01
C ASN A 48 -18.88 17.33 -8.64
N TYR A 49 -17.68 17.19 -8.08
CA TYR A 49 -16.83 18.33 -7.79
C TYR A 49 -15.82 18.54 -8.92
N LYS A 50 -16.00 19.64 -9.63
CA LYS A 50 -15.12 20.19 -10.69
C LYS A 50 -13.72 20.61 -10.20
N LEU A 51 -13.12 19.92 -9.23
CA LEU A 51 -11.79 20.22 -8.73
C LEU A 51 -10.74 19.36 -9.46
N LYS A 52 -10.02 19.99 -10.39
CA LYS A 52 -8.94 19.36 -11.20
C LYS A 52 -7.87 18.61 -10.38
N THR A 53 -7.72 18.91 -9.12
CA THR A 53 -6.74 18.28 -8.20
C THR A 53 -7.18 16.96 -7.57
N ILE A 54 -8.45 16.51 -7.77
CA ILE A 54 -9.03 15.34 -7.08
C ILE A 54 -9.20 14.12 -8.01
N ASN A 55 -8.99 14.27 -9.31
CA ASN A 55 -9.28 13.21 -10.29
C ASN A 55 -8.55 11.88 -10.01
N TYR A 56 -7.34 11.89 -9.44
CA TYR A 56 -6.62 10.68 -9.07
C TYR A 56 -7.19 9.95 -7.83
N LYS A 57 -8.00 10.63 -7.01
CA LYS A 57 -8.64 10.04 -5.83
C LYS A 57 -9.96 9.35 -6.16
N LEU A 58 -10.66 9.80 -7.20
CA LEU A 58 -11.98 9.27 -7.59
C LEU A 58 -11.92 7.81 -8.06
N ASN A 59 -10.85 7.43 -8.76
CA ASN A 59 -10.62 6.08 -9.27
C ASN A 59 -9.65 5.27 -8.41
N ALA A 60 -9.52 5.60 -7.12
CA ALA A 60 -8.62 4.89 -6.22
C ALA A 60 -9.22 3.55 -5.76
N ASP A 61 -8.36 2.56 -5.57
CA ASP A 61 -8.70 1.28 -4.95
C ASP A 61 -8.60 1.44 -3.43
N TYR A 62 -9.75 1.38 -2.73
CA TYR A 62 -9.85 1.58 -1.29
C TYR A 62 -9.89 0.24 -0.57
N ILE A 63 -9.03 0.06 0.42
CA ILE A 63 -8.96 -1.11 1.30
C ILE A 63 -9.23 -0.66 2.74
N GLY A 64 -10.10 -1.36 3.42
CA GLY A 64 -10.60 -1.03 4.76
C GLY A 64 -12.15 -1.06 4.77
N PRO A 65 -12.86 -0.69 5.81
CA PRO A 65 -12.43 0.19 6.90
C PRO A 65 -11.52 -0.50 7.93
N PHE A 66 -10.57 0.25 8.50
CA PHE A 66 -9.76 -0.21 9.60
C PHE A 66 -10.15 0.54 10.88
N THR A 67 -10.29 -0.19 11.98
CA THR A 67 -10.68 0.34 13.29
C THR A 67 -9.49 1.04 13.97
N ASP A 68 -8.28 0.44 13.88
CA ASP A 68 -7.04 1.03 14.39
C ASP A 68 -6.17 1.58 13.26
N GLY A 69 -6.31 2.87 13.00
CA GLY A 69 -5.50 3.57 12.00
C GLY A 69 -4.01 3.66 12.38
N GLY A 70 -3.67 3.65 13.68
CA GLY A 70 -2.29 3.66 14.16
C GLY A 70 -1.58 2.35 13.82
N ALA A 71 -2.23 1.22 14.13
CA ALA A 71 -1.73 -0.11 13.82
C ALA A 71 -1.46 -0.28 12.31
N VAL A 72 -2.40 0.15 11.46
CA VAL A 72 -2.24 0.06 9.99
C VAL A 72 -1.08 0.91 9.48
N LYS A 73 -0.94 2.15 9.96
CA LYS A 73 0.19 3.01 9.59
C LYS A 73 1.53 2.39 9.99
N LEU A 74 1.60 1.79 11.18
CA LEU A 74 2.79 1.13 11.68
C LEU A 74 3.12 -0.15 10.89
N ALA A 75 2.10 -0.95 10.53
CA ALA A 75 2.25 -2.11 9.67
C ALA A 75 2.82 -1.72 8.29
N LEU A 76 2.23 -0.71 7.66
CA LEU A 76 2.70 -0.19 6.37
C LEU A 76 4.12 0.39 6.44
N LYS A 77 4.49 1.05 7.55
CA LYS A 77 5.87 1.52 7.78
C LYS A 77 6.86 0.35 7.80
N SER A 78 6.47 -0.79 8.36
CA SER A 78 7.30 -2.00 8.39
C SER A 78 7.33 -2.70 7.04
N LEU A 79 6.17 -2.87 6.40
CA LEU A 79 6.06 -3.46 5.07
C LEU A 79 6.82 -2.68 4.00
N ARG A 80 6.98 -1.37 4.16
CA ARG A 80 7.75 -0.53 3.24
C ARG A 80 9.24 -0.88 3.19
N ARG A 81 9.78 -1.55 4.22
CA ARG A 81 11.15 -2.06 4.20
C ARG A 81 11.31 -3.29 3.30
N VAL A 82 10.23 -4.09 3.21
CA VAL A 82 10.19 -5.31 2.41
C VAL A 82 9.72 -5.02 0.99
N PHE A 83 8.69 -4.20 0.86
CA PHE A 83 8.08 -3.78 -0.40
C PHE A 83 8.14 -2.25 -0.52
N PRO A 84 9.21 -1.68 -1.06
CA PRO A 84 9.33 -0.24 -1.27
C PRO A 84 8.18 0.31 -2.12
N PHE A 85 7.52 1.37 -1.63
CA PHE A 85 6.42 2.04 -2.33
C PHE A 85 6.46 3.55 -2.18
N CYS A 86 5.86 4.25 -3.15
CA CYS A 86 5.81 5.70 -3.19
C CYS A 86 4.67 6.26 -2.34
N THR A 87 4.97 7.32 -1.57
CA THR A 87 4.01 8.14 -0.83
C THR A 87 4.18 9.62 -1.12
N CYS A 88 4.90 9.96 -2.17
CA CYS A 88 5.06 11.35 -2.59
C CYS A 88 3.72 11.89 -3.07
N LYS A 89 3.39 13.11 -2.67
CA LYS A 89 2.17 13.81 -3.13
C LYS A 89 2.38 14.41 -4.52
N GLU A 90 3.61 14.79 -4.81
CA GLU A 90 4.04 15.44 -6.04
C GLU A 90 5.07 14.58 -6.77
N THR A 91 5.23 14.84 -8.03
CA THR A 91 6.25 14.23 -8.86
C THR A 91 7.56 14.99 -8.69
N HIS A 92 8.67 14.31 -8.89
CA HIS A 92 10.00 14.87 -8.75
C HIS A 92 10.79 14.69 -10.05
N THR A 93 11.59 15.69 -10.41
CA THR A 93 12.49 15.63 -11.57
C THR A 93 13.80 14.88 -11.29
N ARG A 94 14.10 14.64 -10.01
CA ARG A 94 15.30 13.91 -9.56
C ARG A 94 14.91 12.86 -8.51
N PRO A 95 15.75 11.82 -8.29
CA PRO A 95 15.55 10.87 -7.20
C PRO A 95 15.35 11.60 -5.88
N CYS A 96 14.27 11.26 -5.17
CA CYS A 96 14.01 11.81 -3.85
C CYS A 96 14.78 11.02 -2.77
N LEU A 97 15.04 11.63 -1.62
CA LEU A 97 15.73 11.00 -0.49
C LEU A 97 15.18 9.59 -0.15
N ARG A 98 13.87 9.38 -0.30
CA ARG A 98 13.26 8.06 -0.04
C ARG A 98 13.65 7.00 -1.06
N SER A 99 13.97 7.42 -2.30
CA SER A 99 14.53 6.52 -3.32
C SER A 99 15.99 6.17 -3.00
N GLU A 100 16.77 7.15 -2.58
CA GLU A 100 18.18 6.96 -2.24
C GLU A 100 18.37 6.01 -1.04
N ILE A 101 17.51 6.10 -0.03
CA ILE A 101 17.54 5.19 1.14
C ILE A 101 16.77 3.88 0.92
N GLY A 102 16.42 3.51 -0.32
CA GLY A 102 15.76 2.24 -0.65
C GLY A 102 14.31 2.08 -0.16
N ARG A 103 13.65 3.18 0.27
CA ARG A 103 12.25 3.15 0.73
C ARG A 103 11.22 3.36 -0.39
N CYS A 104 11.68 3.68 -1.58
CA CYS A 104 10.91 3.86 -2.79
C CYS A 104 11.77 3.47 -3.98
N LEU A 105 11.15 3.02 -5.07
CA LEU A 105 11.85 2.69 -6.33
C LEU A 105 11.99 3.92 -7.26
N GLY A 106 11.70 5.12 -6.78
CA GLY A 106 11.84 6.36 -7.53
C GLY A 106 10.77 6.59 -8.61
N VAL A 107 9.68 5.82 -8.59
CA VAL A 107 8.65 5.85 -9.66
C VAL A 107 7.98 7.21 -9.85
N CYS A 108 7.95 8.06 -8.81
CA CYS A 108 7.43 9.43 -8.91
C CYS A 108 8.30 10.32 -9.80
N CYS A 109 9.54 9.93 -10.09
CA CYS A 109 10.43 10.64 -11.00
C CYS A 109 10.25 10.16 -12.45
N LEU A 110 9.83 8.90 -12.65
CA LEU A 110 9.69 8.27 -13.98
C LEU A 110 8.53 8.81 -14.80
N THR A 111 7.60 9.55 -14.19
CA THR A 111 6.38 10.05 -14.86
C THR A 111 6.56 11.41 -15.53
N TRP A 112 7.65 12.15 -15.22
CA TRP A 112 7.80 13.56 -15.64
C TRP A 112 9.12 13.85 -16.34
N VAL A 113 10.00 12.87 -16.41
CA VAL A 113 11.33 13.04 -17.00
C VAL A 113 11.27 12.50 -18.42
N SER A 114 11.85 13.23 -19.38
CA SER A 114 12.02 12.74 -20.75
C SER A 114 12.77 11.41 -20.74
N ASP A 115 12.49 10.54 -21.69
CA ASP A 115 13.08 9.18 -21.76
C ASP A 115 14.60 9.19 -21.61
N THR A 116 15.28 10.20 -22.20
CA THR A 116 16.74 10.39 -22.09
C THR A 116 17.22 10.71 -20.69
N GLN A 117 16.44 11.45 -19.89
CA GLN A 117 16.78 11.74 -18.49
C GLN A 117 16.43 10.58 -17.57
N VAL A 118 15.36 9.82 -17.87
CA VAL A 118 15.01 8.61 -17.13
C VAL A 118 16.14 7.59 -17.24
N GLU A 119 16.67 7.36 -18.43
CA GLU A 119 17.80 6.44 -18.65
C GLU A 119 19.07 6.86 -17.89
N LYS A 120 19.32 8.17 -17.76
CA LYS A 120 20.47 8.68 -17.00
C LYS A 120 20.38 8.40 -15.51
N PHE A 121 19.20 8.56 -14.90
CA PHE A 121 19.02 8.37 -13.45
C PHE A 121 18.54 6.95 -13.09
N PHE A 122 17.89 6.28 -14.01
CA PHE A 122 17.29 4.95 -13.81
C PHE A 122 17.46 4.11 -15.09
N PRO A 123 18.65 3.59 -15.35
CA PRO A 123 18.89 2.71 -16.51
C PRO A 123 17.94 1.50 -16.52
N ASP A 124 17.49 1.06 -15.34
CA ASP A 124 16.58 -0.07 -15.16
C ASP A 124 15.10 0.35 -15.02
N ALA A 125 14.68 1.46 -15.62
CA ALA A 125 13.35 2.04 -15.41
C ALA A 125 12.20 1.04 -15.64
N LYS A 126 12.29 0.19 -16.68
CA LYS A 126 11.29 -0.83 -17.01
C LYS A 126 11.20 -1.91 -15.91
N GLU A 127 12.34 -2.39 -15.42
CA GLU A 127 12.38 -3.41 -14.37
C GLU A 127 11.93 -2.82 -13.03
N ARG A 128 12.33 -1.58 -12.70
CA ARG A 128 11.84 -0.85 -11.51
C ARG A 128 10.32 -0.69 -11.54
N LYS A 129 9.75 -0.37 -12.70
CA LYS A 129 8.29 -0.28 -12.87
C LYS A 129 7.62 -1.62 -12.58
N LYS A 130 8.11 -2.69 -13.16
CA LYS A 130 7.60 -4.06 -12.96
C LYS A 130 7.68 -4.47 -11.48
N GLN A 131 8.83 -4.26 -10.86
CA GLN A 131 9.04 -4.53 -9.44
C GLN A 131 8.12 -3.67 -8.56
N TYR A 132 7.93 -2.40 -8.90
CA TYR A 132 7.02 -1.52 -8.18
C TYR A 132 5.58 -2.03 -8.19
N LEU A 133 5.07 -2.41 -9.36
CA LEU A 133 3.71 -2.95 -9.48
C LEU A 133 3.55 -4.27 -8.72
N LYS A 134 4.59 -5.10 -8.70
CA LYS A 134 4.64 -6.32 -7.88
C LYS A 134 4.56 -5.99 -6.39
N ASN A 135 5.33 -5.01 -5.92
CA ASN A 135 5.29 -4.55 -4.53
C ASN A 135 3.89 -4.03 -4.14
N ILE A 136 3.27 -3.22 -4.99
CA ILE A 136 1.91 -2.70 -4.75
C ILE A 136 0.89 -3.84 -4.67
N ARG A 137 0.99 -4.84 -5.56
CA ARG A 137 0.11 -6.03 -5.52
C ARG A 137 0.28 -6.81 -4.22
N ALA A 138 1.53 -7.03 -3.80
CA ALA A 138 1.83 -7.72 -2.55
C ALA A 138 1.23 -6.99 -1.34
N ILE A 139 1.40 -5.67 -1.26
CA ILE A 139 0.82 -4.84 -0.18
C ILE A 139 -0.71 -4.93 -0.19
N LYS A 140 -1.36 -4.79 -1.36
CA LYS A 140 -2.81 -4.93 -1.49
C LYS A 140 -3.29 -6.30 -1.00
N ASN A 141 -2.60 -7.38 -1.36
CA ASN A 141 -2.93 -8.73 -0.92
C ASN A 141 -2.79 -8.89 0.61
N ILE A 142 -1.72 -8.36 1.20
CA ILE A 142 -1.54 -8.39 2.66
C ILE A 142 -2.65 -7.61 3.37
N LEU A 143 -2.99 -6.40 2.90
CA LEU A 143 -4.05 -5.58 3.47
C LEU A 143 -5.45 -6.21 3.34
N ARG A 144 -5.65 -7.09 2.34
CA ARG A 144 -6.87 -7.89 2.14
C ARG A 144 -6.85 -9.24 2.88
N GLY A 145 -5.89 -9.46 3.79
CA GLY A 145 -5.75 -10.70 4.55
C GLY A 145 -5.12 -11.87 3.78
N ARG A 146 -4.76 -11.70 2.52
CA ARG A 146 -4.20 -12.75 1.65
C ARG A 146 -2.68 -12.93 1.82
N LYS A 147 -2.20 -12.97 3.08
CA LYS A 147 -0.77 -13.09 3.39
C LYS A 147 -0.12 -14.36 2.83
N LYS A 148 -0.84 -15.51 2.86
CA LYS A 148 -0.36 -16.80 2.34
C LYS A 148 0.03 -16.69 0.86
N SER A 149 -0.82 -16.09 0.04
CA SER A 149 -0.56 -15.90 -1.39
C SER A 149 0.75 -15.12 -1.67
N VAL A 150 1.06 -14.13 -0.84
CA VAL A 150 2.31 -13.34 -1.00
C VAL A 150 3.53 -14.17 -0.61
N ILE A 151 3.44 -14.96 0.45
CA ILE A 151 4.52 -15.85 0.89
C ILE A 151 4.81 -16.90 -0.20
N GLU A 152 3.78 -17.58 -0.71
CA GLU A 152 3.89 -18.57 -1.77
C GLU A 152 4.46 -17.98 -3.07
N GLU A 153 4.13 -16.74 -3.41
CA GLU A 153 4.69 -16.04 -4.57
C GLU A 153 6.20 -15.81 -4.39
N LEU A 154 6.62 -15.32 -3.22
CA LEU A 154 8.04 -15.10 -2.92
C LEU A 154 8.84 -16.41 -2.87
N GLU A 155 8.28 -17.48 -2.33
CA GLU A 155 8.92 -18.80 -2.33
C GLU A 155 9.10 -19.35 -3.75
N ARG A 156 8.10 -19.18 -4.60
CA ARG A 156 8.20 -19.58 -6.03
C ARG A 156 9.27 -18.78 -6.75
N ASP A 157 9.33 -17.47 -6.51
CA ASP A 157 10.36 -16.61 -7.10
C ASP A 157 11.76 -16.99 -6.63
N MET A 158 11.94 -17.22 -5.33
CA MET A 158 13.22 -17.68 -4.77
C MET A 158 13.70 -18.97 -5.42
N LYS A 159 12.81 -19.96 -5.53
CA LYS A 159 13.13 -21.25 -6.19
C LYS A 159 13.43 -21.09 -7.68
N ARG A 160 12.72 -20.20 -8.38
CA ARG A 160 12.96 -19.91 -9.79
C ARG A 160 14.31 -19.24 -9.99
N PHE A 161 14.62 -18.18 -9.25
CA PHE A 161 15.90 -17.47 -9.33
C PHE A 161 17.08 -18.39 -9.01
N SER A 162 16.93 -19.26 -8.01
CA SER A 162 17.95 -20.27 -7.70
C SER A 162 18.22 -21.22 -8.87
N ARG A 163 17.16 -21.68 -9.57
CA ARG A 163 17.30 -22.53 -10.77
C ARG A 163 17.92 -21.79 -11.96
N GLU A 164 17.66 -20.49 -12.07
CA GLU A 164 18.24 -19.63 -13.11
C GLU A 164 19.66 -19.13 -12.75
N HIS A 165 20.25 -19.64 -11.66
CA HIS A 165 21.55 -19.20 -11.12
C HIS A 165 21.65 -17.70 -10.79
N LYS A 166 20.51 -17.02 -10.60
CA LYS A 166 20.40 -15.63 -10.16
C LYS A 166 20.40 -15.57 -8.64
N PHE A 167 21.56 -15.80 -8.04
CA PHE A 167 21.68 -15.99 -6.60
C PHE A 167 21.41 -14.73 -5.78
N GLU A 168 21.70 -13.56 -6.31
CA GLU A 168 21.41 -12.29 -5.64
C GLU A 168 19.89 -12.04 -5.53
N GLU A 169 19.14 -12.28 -6.61
CA GLU A 169 17.68 -12.16 -6.61
C GLU A 169 17.04 -13.23 -5.73
N ALA A 170 17.60 -14.44 -5.69
CA ALA A 170 17.13 -15.48 -4.79
C ALA A 170 17.38 -15.11 -3.32
N ALA A 171 18.54 -14.54 -3.00
CA ALA A 171 18.86 -14.05 -1.67
C ALA A 171 17.93 -12.89 -1.26
N ALA A 172 17.65 -11.94 -2.16
CA ALA A 172 16.72 -10.85 -1.91
C ALA A 172 15.30 -11.37 -1.60
N ALA A 173 14.81 -12.36 -2.35
CA ALA A 173 13.50 -13.00 -2.09
C ALA A 173 13.46 -13.71 -0.74
N ARG A 174 14.54 -14.44 -0.37
CA ARG A 174 14.68 -15.08 0.95
C ARG A 174 14.65 -14.05 2.09
N ASP A 175 15.34 -12.94 1.92
CA ASP A 175 15.42 -11.90 2.95
C ASP A 175 14.08 -11.16 3.10
N GLN A 176 13.32 -11.01 2.00
CA GLN A 176 11.94 -10.54 2.04
C GLN A 176 11.04 -11.50 2.82
N LEU A 177 11.14 -12.81 2.61
CA LEU A 177 10.40 -13.83 3.36
C LEU A 177 10.69 -13.77 4.86
N ARG A 178 11.98 -13.71 5.24
CA ARG A 178 12.39 -13.57 6.65
C ARG A 178 11.86 -12.30 7.30
N ALA A 179 11.93 -11.18 6.58
CA ALA A 179 11.43 -9.90 7.08
C ALA A 179 9.90 -9.92 7.24
N LEU A 180 9.14 -10.55 6.35
CA LEU A 180 7.70 -10.75 6.48
C LEU A 180 7.35 -11.64 7.67
N ASP A 181 8.04 -12.77 7.85
CA ASP A 181 7.81 -13.65 8.98
C ASP A 181 8.04 -12.91 10.31
N ASN A 182 9.09 -12.13 10.42
CA ASN A 182 9.35 -11.27 11.57
C ASN A 182 8.22 -10.25 11.82
N ILE A 183 7.72 -9.59 10.76
CA ILE A 183 6.60 -8.65 10.87
C ILE A 183 5.34 -9.37 11.38
N PHE A 184 5.03 -10.55 10.85
CA PHE A 184 3.83 -11.30 11.23
C PHE A 184 3.92 -11.91 12.65
N ARG A 185 5.09 -12.34 13.09
CA ARG A 185 5.30 -12.88 14.44
C ARG A 185 5.25 -11.81 15.52
N HIS A 186 5.99 -10.72 15.33
CA HIS A 186 6.11 -9.68 16.36
C HIS A 186 4.91 -8.73 16.42
N ARG A 187 4.06 -8.72 15.40
CA ARG A 187 2.93 -7.78 15.29
C ARG A 187 1.58 -8.49 15.15
N ARG A 188 1.39 -9.60 15.85
CA ARG A 188 0.12 -10.34 15.87
C ARG A 188 -1.10 -9.44 16.16
N ILE A 189 -0.94 -8.44 17.04
CA ILE A 189 -2.01 -7.50 17.41
C ILE A 189 -2.39 -6.63 16.20
N ILE A 190 -1.39 -6.13 15.46
CA ILE A 190 -1.60 -5.28 14.28
C ILE A 190 -2.22 -6.07 13.13
N MET A 191 -1.82 -7.34 12.97
CA MET A 191 -2.32 -8.20 11.90
C MET A 191 -3.74 -8.73 12.15
N ARG A 192 -4.22 -8.74 13.40
CA ARG A 192 -5.63 -9.03 13.71
C ARG A 192 -6.58 -8.00 13.11
N GLU A 193 -6.17 -6.75 13.01
CA GLU A 193 -6.94 -5.68 12.37
C GLU A 193 -7.00 -5.80 10.83
N LEU A 194 -6.06 -6.52 10.23
CA LEU A 194 -6.00 -6.77 8.79
C LEU A 194 -6.70 -8.08 8.39
N ASP A 195 -7.27 -8.81 9.37
CA ASP A 195 -7.94 -10.08 9.10
C ASP A 195 -9.41 -9.83 8.67
N PRO A 196 -9.79 -10.19 7.44
CA PRO A 196 -11.13 -9.92 6.92
C PRO A 196 -12.23 -10.73 7.58
N GLU A 197 -11.91 -11.85 8.25
CA GLU A 197 -12.91 -12.70 8.91
C GLU A 197 -13.48 -12.06 10.17
N ARG A 198 -12.75 -11.19 10.85
CA ARG A 198 -13.22 -10.46 12.04
C ARG A 198 -14.04 -9.21 11.75
N THR A 199 -14.02 -8.72 10.53
CA THR A 199 -14.80 -7.52 10.13
C THR A 199 -16.25 -7.87 9.80
N LYS A 200 -16.61 -9.17 9.84
CA LYS A 200 -17.95 -9.69 9.54
C LYS A 200 -18.76 -10.12 10.78
N ALA A 201 -18.20 -9.97 11.99
CA ALA A 201 -18.89 -10.25 13.27
C ALA A 201 -19.39 -8.96 13.92
#